data_1dd7bbe5efd8a966ae67b7fb756a9ea6
#
_entry.id   1dd7bbe5efd8a966ae67b7fb756a9ea6
#
_cell.length_a   1.000
_cell.length_b   1.000
_cell.length_c   1.000
_cell.angle_alpha   90.00
_cell.angle_beta   90.00
_cell.angle_gamma   90.00
#
_symmetry.space_group_name_H-M   'P 1'
#
loop_
_entity.id
_entity.type
_entity.pdbx_description
1 polymer ?
#
loop_
_entity_poly.entity_id
_entity_poly.type
_entity_poly.pdbx_seq_one_letter_code
_entity_poly.pdbx_strand_id
1 'polypeptide(L)'
;MAASRRHRRLRRTGVAALAVTGACLIAGGCTVANSGQGVSDPNTLRIVLQQEPPTLEPCESSLTSTGIVVRSNITEPLIERDPDSGDLQPLLATAWRQTSPTEWTFDVRPGVTFSNGAPFTASDAAFAIDRAVNSDLQCNVDGYVFGDERLDIAALNDTTLTVATEKADPILPLRISFVEMVPRGTSMTEKVREPIGTGPYAIENWEYGQKLVLARNNTYWGAKPAFARAEYQWRSEGSVRAAMITNDETDIATGLGPEDGAEDRGVPFQNNETTALRMQATEAPLTDIRVRQAVNYAVNRTGIVKALFRGLGDPASQLIPSGVVGYNADLQLWPHDVQRAKQLVAEAKADGVPVDRQIRLIARTAQFPKISETVEVLQSEFTEIGLNVKIEMMDTAGQLQYQLRPFPENTGPYLLMIMHGNQAGDAAFTMDQYMLS
;
A
#
# COMPACT_ATOMS: atom_id res chain seq x y z
N MET A 1 -7.82 -29.15 -64.33
CA MET A 1 -8.22 -28.30 -65.45
C MET A 1 -7.59 -26.94 -65.21
N ALA A 2 -6.47 -26.69 -65.78
CA ALA A 2 -6.12 -26.14 -67.11
C ALA A 2 -6.52 -24.67 -67.17
N ALA A 3 -5.55 -23.83 -67.11
CA ALA A 3 -4.69 -23.17 -68.12
C ALA A 3 -5.25 -21.76 -68.37
N SER A 4 -4.58 -20.70 -68.69
CA SER A 4 -3.27 -20.41 -69.27
C SER A 4 -3.13 -18.92 -69.43
N ARG A 5 -1.94 -18.38 -69.18
CA ARG A 5 -1.05 -17.62 -70.06
C ARG A 5 -1.68 -16.51 -71.00
N ARG A 6 -1.09 -15.29 -70.97
CA ARG A 6 -0.12 -14.75 -71.93
C ARG A 6 0.18 -13.26 -71.73
N HIS A 7 1.45 -13.02 -71.57
CA HIS A 7 2.35 -12.06 -72.20
C HIS A 7 1.79 -11.11 -73.31
N ARG A 8 2.20 -9.82 -73.22
CA ARG A 8 2.92 -9.19 -74.31
C ARG A 8 3.70 -7.93 -73.90
N ARG A 9 4.91 -7.91 -74.36
CA ARG A 9 5.92 -6.85 -74.40
C ARG A 9 5.61 -5.83 -75.52
N LEU A 10 6.24 -4.66 -75.45
CA LEU A 10 7.00 -3.92 -76.50
C LEU A 10 6.81 -2.42 -76.25
N ARG A 11 7.70 -1.59 -76.21
CA ARG A 11 8.99 -1.18 -76.81
C ARG A 11 8.98 0.36 -76.90
N ARG A 12 10.05 0.93 -76.31
CA ARG A 12 11.02 1.87 -76.86
C ARG A 12 10.51 3.13 -77.59
N THR A 13 11.00 4.27 -77.17
CA THR A 13 12.04 5.21 -77.66
C THR A 13 11.75 6.54 -76.98
N GLY A 14 12.57 7.28 -76.36
CA GLY A 14 13.85 7.82 -76.63
C GLY A 14 13.69 9.30 -76.98
N VAL A 15 14.27 10.21 -76.27
CA VAL A 15 15.06 11.36 -76.71
C VAL A 15 15.39 12.24 -75.48
N ALA A 16 16.63 12.59 -75.34
CA ALA A 16 17.27 13.44 -74.38
C ALA A 16 16.98 14.94 -74.59
N ALA A 17 16.97 15.68 -73.48
CA ALA A 17 17.38 17.08 -73.49
C ALA A 17 17.96 17.49 -72.16
N LEU A 18 19.20 17.92 -72.12
CA LEU A 18 19.91 18.59 -71.04
C LEU A 18 19.22 19.89 -70.63
N ALA A 19 19.15 20.14 -69.31
CA ALA A 19 19.31 21.48 -68.76
C ALA A 19 19.85 21.39 -67.33
N VAL A 20 20.98 22.03 -67.15
CA VAL A 20 21.76 22.27 -65.96
C VAL A 20 21.03 23.27 -65.06
N THR A 21 21.16 23.13 -63.77
CA THR A 21 21.35 24.10 -62.70
C THR A 21 20.45 23.92 -61.47
N GLY A 22 21.06 23.91 -60.29
CA GLY A 22 20.39 24.20 -59.05
C GLY A 22 20.61 23.15 -57.93
N ALA A 23 21.85 23.04 -57.47
CA ALA A 23 22.12 22.34 -56.22
C ALA A 23 21.53 23.14 -55.04
N CYS A 24 20.43 22.66 -54.47
CA CYS A 24 20.01 22.98 -53.10
C CYS A 24 20.09 21.70 -52.27
N LEU A 25 21.20 21.54 -51.57
CA LEU A 25 21.33 20.60 -50.49
C LEU A 25 20.36 21.01 -49.37
N ILE A 26 19.18 20.39 -49.33
CA ILE A 26 18.33 20.36 -48.16
C ILE A 26 18.79 19.14 -47.38
N ALA A 27 19.72 19.35 -46.47
CA ALA A 27 19.95 18.43 -45.37
C ALA A 27 18.66 18.40 -44.56
N GLY A 28 17.77 17.48 -44.87
CA GLY A 28 16.66 17.09 -43.99
C GLY A 28 17.25 16.41 -42.75
N GLY A 29 17.73 17.24 -41.80
CA GLY A 29 17.92 16.76 -40.46
C GLY A 29 16.56 16.28 -39.95
N CYS A 30 16.42 14.98 -39.67
CA CYS A 30 15.42 14.51 -38.73
C CYS A 30 15.74 15.20 -37.41
N THR A 31 15.19 16.35 -37.19
CA THR A 31 15.00 16.83 -35.83
C THR A 31 14.04 15.83 -35.20
N VAL A 32 14.57 14.86 -34.44
CA VAL A 32 13.83 14.25 -33.36
C VAL A 32 13.28 15.46 -32.61
N ALA A 33 11.99 15.70 -32.75
CA ALA A 33 11.31 16.65 -31.91
C ALA A 33 11.61 16.16 -30.49
N ASN A 34 12.54 16.86 -29.83
CA ASN A 34 12.73 16.76 -28.39
C ASN A 34 11.38 17.22 -27.84
N SER A 35 10.51 16.25 -27.58
CA SER A 35 9.22 16.49 -26.95
C SER A 35 9.52 17.16 -25.62
N GLY A 36 9.33 18.46 -25.62
CA GLY A 36 9.53 19.44 -24.58
C GLY A 36 10.08 18.90 -23.25
N GLN A 37 11.27 19.32 -22.92
CA GLN A 37 11.51 19.71 -21.53
C GLN A 37 10.49 20.80 -21.25
N GLY A 38 9.32 20.39 -20.77
CA GLY A 38 8.37 21.30 -20.16
C GLY A 38 9.17 21.96 -19.03
N VAL A 39 9.27 23.28 -19.09
CA VAL A 39 9.79 24.05 -17.97
C VAL A 39 9.02 23.59 -16.77
N SER A 40 9.67 22.84 -15.88
CA SER A 40 9.04 22.33 -14.66
C SER A 40 8.55 23.55 -13.88
N ASP A 41 7.23 23.65 -13.67
CA ASP A 41 6.69 24.72 -12.84
C ASP A 41 7.27 24.57 -11.43
N PRO A 42 8.07 25.54 -10.95
CA PRO A 42 8.73 25.45 -9.64
C PRO A 42 7.74 25.43 -8.48
N ASN A 43 6.45 25.69 -8.75
CA ASN A 43 5.38 25.61 -7.76
C ASN A 43 4.68 24.25 -7.73
N THR A 44 5.11 23.29 -8.54
CA THR A 44 4.54 21.95 -8.61
C THR A 44 5.51 20.92 -8.04
N LEU A 45 5.10 20.17 -7.04
CA LEU A 45 5.81 19.01 -6.50
C LEU A 45 5.42 17.78 -7.34
N ARG A 46 6.40 17.12 -7.96
CA ARG A 46 6.19 15.94 -8.81
C ARG A 46 6.56 14.68 -8.04
N ILE A 47 5.63 13.74 -7.96
CA ILE A 47 5.77 12.53 -7.17
C ILE A 47 5.51 11.32 -8.06
N VAL A 48 6.39 10.33 -8.04
CA VAL A 48 6.15 9.06 -8.72
C VAL A 48 5.94 7.92 -7.71
N LEU A 49 4.78 7.27 -7.84
CA LEU A 49 4.38 6.11 -7.04
C LEU A 49 4.68 4.80 -7.80
N GLN A 50 4.69 3.68 -7.08
CA GLN A 50 4.84 2.36 -7.66
C GLN A 50 3.62 1.96 -8.50
N GLN A 51 2.43 2.37 -8.07
CA GLN A 51 1.16 2.07 -8.73
C GLN A 51 0.17 3.22 -8.57
N GLU A 52 -0.79 3.29 -9.47
CA GLU A 52 -1.95 4.16 -9.33
C GLU A 52 -2.72 3.82 -8.07
N PRO A 53 -3.20 4.80 -7.28
CA PRO A 53 -4.18 4.52 -6.24
C PRO A 53 -5.41 3.82 -6.84
N PRO A 54 -5.82 2.66 -6.33
CA PRO A 54 -7.01 1.95 -6.86
C PRO A 54 -8.29 2.74 -6.62
N THR A 55 -8.27 3.62 -5.63
CA THR A 55 -9.37 4.51 -5.23
C THR A 55 -8.80 5.72 -4.49
N LEU A 56 -9.55 6.81 -4.41
CA LEU A 56 -9.31 7.93 -3.48
C LEU A 56 -10.38 8.01 -2.40
N GLU A 57 -11.19 6.98 -2.24
CA GLU A 57 -12.18 6.90 -1.16
C GLU A 57 -11.50 7.03 0.21
N PRO A 58 -11.87 8.01 1.05
CA PRO A 58 -11.20 8.24 2.33
C PRO A 58 -11.28 7.08 3.30
N CYS A 59 -12.36 6.31 3.32
CA CYS A 59 -12.48 5.15 4.19
C CYS A 59 -11.63 3.94 3.74
N GLU A 60 -10.97 4.05 2.56
CA GLU A 60 -9.95 3.12 2.06
C GLU A 60 -8.52 3.64 2.27
N SER A 61 -8.33 4.68 3.07
CA SER A 61 -7.04 5.35 3.28
C SER A 61 -5.98 4.46 3.94
N SER A 62 -6.35 3.29 4.45
CA SER A 62 -5.43 2.26 4.91
C SER A 62 -4.66 1.56 3.78
N LEU A 63 -5.11 1.64 2.53
CA LEU A 63 -4.36 1.17 1.36
C LEU A 63 -3.17 2.09 1.10
N THR A 64 -1.96 1.53 0.97
CA THR A 64 -0.71 2.28 0.93
C THR A 64 -0.70 3.43 -0.10
N SER A 65 -1.07 3.16 -1.36
CA SER A 65 -1.07 4.19 -2.40
C SER A 65 -2.23 5.18 -2.24
N THR A 66 -3.39 4.74 -1.77
CA THR A 66 -4.52 5.62 -1.44
C THR A 66 -4.17 6.51 -0.25
N GLY A 67 -3.61 5.92 0.81
CA GLY A 67 -3.22 6.65 2.02
C GLY A 67 -2.21 7.76 1.75
N ILE A 68 -1.18 7.51 0.96
CA ILE A 68 -0.16 8.50 0.59
C ILE A 68 -0.79 9.73 -0.08
N VAL A 69 -1.83 9.55 -0.89
CA VAL A 69 -2.48 10.66 -1.61
C VAL A 69 -3.55 11.34 -0.76
N VAL A 70 -4.37 10.56 -0.05
CA VAL A 70 -5.61 11.07 0.59
C VAL A 70 -5.33 11.64 1.98
N ARG A 71 -4.65 10.86 2.86
CA ARG A 71 -4.45 11.26 4.26
C ARG A 71 -3.58 12.50 4.38
N SER A 72 -4.03 13.43 5.20
CA SER A 72 -3.31 14.68 5.50
C SER A 72 -3.02 15.57 4.28
N ASN A 73 -3.46 15.14 3.08
CA ASN A 73 -3.38 15.94 1.86
C ASN A 73 -4.76 16.46 1.43
N ILE A 74 -5.72 15.53 1.22
CA ILE A 74 -7.07 15.87 0.78
C ILE A 74 -8.04 15.89 1.96
N THR A 75 -7.98 14.85 2.80
CA THR A 75 -8.79 14.71 3.99
C THR A 75 -7.91 14.69 5.24
N GLU A 76 -8.49 14.98 6.38
CA GLU A 76 -7.81 14.96 7.67
C GLU A 76 -8.66 14.20 8.69
N PRO A 77 -8.05 13.43 9.62
CA PRO A 77 -8.75 12.82 10.75
C PRO A 77 -8.98 13.83 11.89
N LEU A 78 -9.74 13.45 12.90
CA LEU A 78 -9.87 14.25 14.13
C LEU A 78 -8.56 14.38 14.89
N ILE A 79 -7.78 13.32 14.91
CA ILE A 79 -6.55 13.16 15.68
C ILE A 79 -5.48 12.64 14.72
N GLU A 80 -4.29 13.20 14.78
CA GLU A 80 -3.14 12.72 14.05
C GLU A 80 -2.24 11.89 14.97
N ARG A 81 -1.54 10.92 14.41
CA ARG A 81 -0.48 10.21 15.12
C ARG A 81 0.86 10.75 14.65
N ASP A 82 1.66 11.20 15.60
CA ASP A 82 3.03 11.64 15.33
C ASP A 82 3.85 10.47 14.77
N PRO A 83 4.48 10.61 13.61
CA PRO A 83 5.18 9.50 12.95
C PRO A 83 6.46 9.06 13.69
N ASP A 84 7.08 9.96 14.46
CA ASP A 84 8.34 9.68 15.14
C ASP A 84 8.12 9.09 16.54
N SER A 85 7.22 9.70 17.33
CA SER A 85 6.94 9.27 18.71
C SER A 85 5.81 8.24 18.81
N GLY A 86 4.89 8.23 17.85
CA GLY A 86 3.65 7.46 17.90
C GLY A 86 2.56 8.07 18.77
N ASP A 87 2.79 9.23 19.37
CA ASP A 87 1.83 9.94 20.22
C ASP A 87 0.65 10.52 19.43
N LEU A 88 -0.50 10.58 20.07
CA LEU A 88 -1.66 11.23 19.50
C LEU A 88 -1.59 12.75 19.62
N GLN A 89 -1.73 13.44 18.48
CA GLN A 89 -1.65 14.88 18.37
C GLN A 89 -3.01 15.49 17.95
N PRO A 90 -3.37 16.66 18.48
CA PRO A 90 -4.57 17.39 18.06
C PRO A 90 -4.48 17.80 16.58
N LEU A 91 -5.55 17.52 15.80
CA LEU A 91 -5.70 17.98 14.42
C LEU A 91 -7.05 18.68 14.26
N LEU A 92 -8.09 18.03 13.72
CA LEU A 92 -9.45 18.59 13.66
C LEU A 92 -10.17 18.53 15.01
N ALA A 93 -9.77 17.65 15.93
CA ALA A 93 -10.09 17.77 17.35
C ALA A 93 -8.96 18.53 18.07
N THR A 94 -9.31 19.45 18.95
CA THR A 94 -8.38 20.22 19.77
C THR A 94 -8.06 19.54 21.11
N ALA A 95 -8.99 18.70 21.58
CA ALA A 95 -8.85 17.89 22.79
C ALA A 95 -9.81 16.70 22.75
N TRP A 96 -9.53 15.69 23.54
CA TRP A 96 -10.41 14.55 23.79
C TRP A 96 -10.25 14.04 25.23
N ARG A 97 -11.31 13.43 25.75
CA ARG A 97 -11.32 12.88 27.12
C ARG A 97 -12.27 11.69 27.21
N GLN A 98 -11.91 10.72 27.99
CA GLN A 98 -12.79 9.62 28.34
C GLN A 98 -13.80 10.09 29.41
N THR A 99 -15.09 9.96 29.12
CA THR A 99 -16.19 10.34 30.02
C THR A 99 -16.77 9.15 30.76
N SER A 100 -16.64 7.95 30.20
CA SER A 100 -16.90 6.67 30.85
C SER A 100 -15.99 5.58 30.28
N PRO A 101 -15.95 4.36 30.80
CA PRO A 101 -15.17 3.27 30.21
C PRO A 101 -15.51 3.01 28.73
N THR A 102 -16.71 3.32 28.29
CA THR A 102 -17.23 3.09 26.95
C THR A 102 -17.48 4.36 26.15
N GLU A 103 -17.18 5.55 26.67
CA GLU A 103 -17.51 6.80 25.98
C GLU A 103 -16.35 7.80 26.02
N TRP A 104 -16.11 8.43 24.89
CA TRP A 104 -15.17 9.53 24.70
C TRP A 104 -15.85 10.76 24.14
N THR A 105 -15.40 11.93 24.60
CA THR A 105 -15.81 13.25 24.08
C THR A 105 -14.65 13.88 23.36
N PHE A 106 -14.91 14.48 22.19
CA PHE A 106 -13.96 15.19 21.36
C PHE A 106 -14.40 16.65 21.18
N ASP A 107 -13.48 17.57 21.39
CA ASP A 107 -13.70 19.00 21.17
C ASP A 107 -13.20 19.37 19.77
N VAL A 108 -14.12 19.63 18.83
CA VAL A 108 -13.84 19.87 17.42
C VAL A 108 -13.37 21.32 17.19
N ARG A 109 -12.36 21.48 16.34
CA ARG A 109 -11.75 22.77 16.01
C ARG A 109 -12.75 23.69 15.30
N PRO A 110 -13.03 24.90 15.82
CA PRO A 110 -13.92 25.87 15.17
C PRO A 110 -13.21 26.53 13.97
N GLY A 111 -14.02 27.00 13.00
CA GLY A 111 -13.54 27.82 11.88
C GLY A 111 -12.85 27.04 10.74
N VAL A 112 -12.85 25.72 10.79
CA VAL A 112 -12.39 24.86 9.69
C VAL A 112 -13.44 24.81 8.59
N THR A 113 -12.97 24.80 7.33
CA THR A 113 -13.83 24.60 6.15
C THR A 113 -13.34 23.45 5.31
N PHE A 114 -14.24 22.75 4.66
CA PHE A 114 -13.93 21.85 3.57
C PHE A 114 -13.44 22.62 2.33
N SER A 115 -12.76 21.93 1.41
CA SER A 115 -12.22 22.52 0.18
C SER A 115 -13.30 23.13 -0.75
N ASN A 116 -14.57 22.77 -0.58
CA ASN A 116 -15.71 23.36 -1.27
C ASN A 116 -16.29 24.61 -0.55
N GLY A 117 -15.68 25.04 0.56
CA GLY A 117 -16.09 26.19 1.35
C GLY A 117 -17.19 25.92 2.40
N ALA A 118 -17.72 24.72 2.50
CA ALA A 118 -18.68 24.35 3.56
C ALA A 118 -17.97 24.32 4.93
N PRO A 119 -18.62 24.77 6.02
CA PRO A 119 -18.05 24.67 7.36
C PRO A 119 -17.92 23.21 7.81
N PHE A 120 -16.86 22.89 8.52
CA PHE A 120 -16.68 21.62 9.23
C PHE A 120 -17.16 21.79 10.67
N THR A 121 -17.99 20.88 11.15
CA THR A 121 -18.60 20.88 12.49
C THR A 121 -18.56 19.48 13.11
N ALA A 122 -18.88 19.37 14.40
CA ALA A 122 -19.02 18.08 15.06
C ALA A 122 -20.10 17.17 14.39
N SER A 123 -21.10 17.77 13.73
CA SER A 123 -22.09 16.98 12.96
C SER A 123 -21.49 16.36 11.70
N ASP A 124 -20.48 17.00 11.09
CA ASP A 124 -19.76 16.41 9.96
C ASP A 124 -18.80 15.32 10.43
N ALA A 125 -18.16 15.52 11.59
CA ALA A 125 -17.33 14.49 12.21
C ALA A 125 -18.16 13.25 12.60
N ALA A 126 -19.33 13.45 13.21
CA ALA A 126 -20.25 12.35 13.52
C ALA A 126 -20.65 11.57 12.26
N PHE A 127 -21.03 12.29 11.20
CA PHE A 127 -21.38 11.70 9.92
C PHE A 127 -20.22 10.91 9.30
N ALA A 128 -19.00 11.47 9.30
CA ALA A 128 -17.84 10.82 8.70
C ALA A 128 -17.48 9.52 9.43
N ILE A 129 -17.56 9.50 10.77
CA ILE A 129 -17.33 8.30 11.58
C ILE A 129 -18.44 7.27 11.32
N ASP A 130 -19.70 7.68 11.35
CA ASP A 130 -20.84 6.81 11.08
C ASP A 130 -20.74 6.18 9.68
N ARG A 131 -20.39 6.98 8.68
CA ARG A 131 -20.15 6.52 7.31
C ARG A 131 -19.02 5.50 7.21
N ALA A 132 -17.90 5.74 7.87
CA ALA A 132 -16.72 4.88 7.77
C ALA A 132 -16.87 3.57 8.56
N VAL A 133 -17.63 3.58 9.68
CA VAL A 133 -17.66 2.43 10.60
C VAL A 133 -19.01 1.72 10.60
N ASN A 134 -20.14 2.46 10.54
CA ASN A 134 -21.48 1.87 10.70
C ASN A 134 -22.21 1.60 9.37
N SER A 135 -21.72 2.13 8.24
CA SER A 135 -22.39 1.94 6.95
C SER A 135 -22.06 0.59 6.29
N ASP A 136 -22.82 0.23 5.26
CA ASP A 136 -22.57 -0.99 4.46
C ASP A 136 -21.54 -0.77 3.33
N LEU A 137 -20.72 0.28 3.37
CA LEU A 137 -19.71 0.59 2.36
C LEU A 137 -18.56 -0.41 2.31
N GLN A 138 -18.40 -1.27 3.34
CA GLN A 138 -17.28 -2.21 3.47
C GLN A 138 -15.94 -1.48 3.36
N CYS A 139 -15.77 -0.48 4.19
CA CYS A 139 -14.54 0.32 4.26
C CYS A 139 -13.38 -0.48 4.85
N ASN A 140 -12.15 -0.26 4.38
CA ASN A 140 -10.98 -0.86 4.99
C ASN A 140 -10.82 -0.45 6.46
N VAL A 141 -11.14 0.80 6.78
CA VAL A 141 -11.08 1.31 8.16
C VAL A 141 -12.03 0.53 9.07
N ASP A 142 -13.27 0.23 8.63
CA ASP A 142 -14.19 -0.62 9.37
C ASP A 142 -13.57 -2.01 9.61
N GLY A 143 -13.25 -2.74 8.53
CA GLY A 143 -12.77 -4.12 8.63
C GLY A 143 -11.43 -4.28 9.36
N TYR A 144 -10.50 -3.32 9.22
CA TYR A 144 -9.16 -3.43 9.80
C TYR A 144 -9.03 -2.81 11.18
N VAL A 145 -9.81 -1.77 11.51
CA VAL A 145 -9.64 -1.01 12.74
C VAL A 145 -10.77 -1.27 13.74
N PHE A 146 -12.01 -1.38 13.26
CA PHE A 146 -13.19 -1.53 14.11
C PHE A 146 -13.77 -2.96 14.09
N GLY A 147 -13.51 -3.74 13.04
CA GLY A 147 -14.07 -5.09 12.89
C GLY A 147 -15.59 -5.06 12.80
N ASP A 148 -16.27 -5.89 13.58
CA ASP A 148 -17.75 -5.94 13.62
C ASP A 148 -18.37 -4.95 14.63
N GLU A 149 -17.55 -4.08 15.24
CA GLU A 149 -18.02 -3.13 16.26
C GLU A 149 -18.84 -2.01 15.64
N ARG A 150 -19.93 -1.63 16.32
CA ARG A 150 -20.74 -0.47 15.97
C ARG A 150 -20.54 0.62 17.01
N LEU A 151 -20.49 1.86 16.55
CA LEU A 151 -20.29 3.02 17.39
C LEU A 151 -21.61 3.79 17.55
N ASP A 152 -21.88 4.26 18.77
CA ASP A 152 -22.93 5.27 19.01
C ASP A 152 -22.30 6.66 18.99
N ILE A 153 -22.74 7.51 18.05
CA ILE A 153 -22.06 8.75 17.71
C ILE A 153 -23.04 9.90 17.78
N ALA A 154 -22.76 10.92 18.57
CA ALA A 154 -23.64 12.08 18.72
C ALA A 154 -22.85 13.40 18.69
N ALA A 155 -23.28 14.34 17.84
CA ALA A 155 -22.86 15.72 17.91
C ALA A 155 -23.76 16.45 18.94
N LEU A 156 -23.18 16.87 20.07
CA LEU A 156 -23.90 17.56 21.13
C LEU A 156 -24.16 19.03 20.77
N ASN A 157 -23.28 19.62 19.99
CA ASN A 157 -23.35 20.97 19.41
C ASN A 157 -22.32 21.06 18.27
N ASP A 158 -22.11 22.24 17.69
CA ASP A 158 -21.19 22.42 16.52
C ASP A 158 -19.75 22.08 16.80
N THR A 159 -19.31 22.04 18.07
CA THR A 159 -17.91 21.83 18.46
C THR A 159 -17.70 20.67 19.42
N THR A 160 -18.71 19.90 19.75
CA THR A 160 -18.59 18.78 20.70
C THR A 160 -19.22 17.52 20.15
N LEU A 161 -18.41 16.45 20.06
CA LEU A 161 -18.78 15.13 19.60
C LEU A 161 -18.59 14.12 20.74
N THR A 162 -19.53 13.19 20.88
CA THR A 162 -19.35 11.98 21.70
C THR A 162 -19.35 10.74 20.81
N VAL A 163 -18.51 9.79 21.19
CA VAL A 163 -18.42 8.46 20.54
C VAL A 163 -18.41 7.41 21.63
N ALA A 164 -19.37 6.48 21.58
CA ALA A 164 -19.48 5.39 22.52
C ALA A 164 -19.36 4.03 21.82
N THR A 165 -18.79 3.06 22.55
CA THR A 165 -18.54 1.69 22.17
C THR A 165 -19.38 0.75 23.01
N GLU A 166 -19.68 -0.46 22.53
CA GLU A 166 -20.40 -1.46 23.30
C GLU A 166 -19.60 -1.95 24.54
N LYS A 167 -18.28 -2.04 24.40
CA LYS A 167 -17.34 -2.47 25.43
C LYS A 167 -16.34 -1.35 25.73
N ALA A 168 -15.70 -1.43 26.91
CA ALA A 168 -14.66 -0.47 27.26
C ALA A 168 -13.53 -0.47 26.20
N ASP A 169 -13.26 0.72 25.65
CA ASP A 169 -12.19 0.92 24.65
C ASP A 169 -11.28 2.08 25.06
N PRO A 170 -10.18 1.78 25.76
CA PRO A 170 -9.22 2.81 26.16
C PRO A 170 -8.41 3.38 24.99
N ILE A 171 -8.39 2.73 23.83
CA ILE A 171 -7.64 3.16 22.64
C ILE A 171 -8.54 3.75 21.55
N LEU A 172 -9.82 4.03 21.83
CA LEU A 172 -10.75 4.60 20.86
C LEU A 172 -10.18 5.85 20.15
N PRO A 173 -9.52 6.81 20.81
CA PRO A 173 -8.93 7.97 20.13
C PRO A 173 -7.89 7.56 19.07
N LEU A 174 -7.09 6.53 19.31
CA LEU A 174 -6.16 5.99 18.34
C LEU A 174 -6.91 5.38 17.14
N ARG A 175 -7.99 4.63 17.39
CA ARG A 175 -8.82 4.04 16.33
C ARG A 175 -9.52 5.13 15.49
N ILE A 176 -10.02 6.18 16.12
CA ILE A 176 -10.63 7.33 15.45
C ILE A 176 -9.62 8.09 14.57
N SER A 177 -8.33 8.07 14.89
CA SER A 177 -7.30 8.69 14.06
C SER A 177 -7.17 8.07 12.65
N PHE A 178 -7.80 6.93 12.39
CA PHE A 178 -7.87 6.32 11.05
C PHE A 178 -9.07 6.76 10.23
N VAL A 179 -10.01 7.49 10.84
CA VAL A 179 -11.22 7.93 10.16
C VAL A 179 -11.00 9.33 9.58
N GLU A 180 -11.01 9.40 8.27
CA GLU A 180 -10.86 10.65 7.52
C GLU A 180 -12.19 11.41 7.44
N MET A 181 -12.17 12.72 7.68
CA MET A 181 -13.38 13.54 7.73
C MET A 181 -13.85 13.93 6.33
N VAL A 182 -15.14 13.73 6.08
CA VAL A 182 -15.84 14.10 4.84
C VAL A 182 -17.12 14.87 5.17
N PRO A 183 -17.64 15.75 4.28
CA PRO A 183 -18.86 16.52 4.53
C PRO A 183 -20.10 15.62 4.53
N ARG A 184 -21.13 16.02 5.28
CA ARG A 184 -22.44 15.33 5.40
C ARG A 184 -23.20 15.10 4.09
N GLY A 185 -22.77 15.74 2.99
CA GLY A 185 -23.32 15.50 1.66
C GLY A 185 -22.70 14.32 0.91
N THR A 186 -21.70 13.65 1.51
CA THR A 186 -21.05 12.48 0.92
C THR A 186 -21.99 11.26 0.96
N SER A 187 -21.97 10.42 -0.08
CA SER A 187 -22.84 9.24 -0.15
C SER A 187 -22.56 8.25 0.99
N MET A 188 -23.63 7.75 1.63
CA MET A 188 -23.58 6.67 2.64
C MET A 188 -23.61 5.26 2.02
N THR A 189 -23.89 5.15 0.73
CA THR A 189 -24.12 3.87 0.05
C THR A 189 -23.17 3.63 -1.13
N GLU A 190 -22.42 4.66 -1.52
CA GLU A 190 -21.48 4.58 -2.64
C GLU A 190 -20.14 5.19 -2.25
N LYS A 191 -19.05 4.51 -2.63
CA LYS A 191 -17.69 5.04 -2.49
C LYS A 191 -17.50 6.23 -3.44
N VAL A 192 -16.85 7.29 -2.95
CA VAL A 192 -16.60 8.49 -3.73
C VAL A 192 -15.29 8.41 -4.48
N ARG A 193 -15.29 8.90 -5.70
CA ARG A 193 -14.08 8.94 -6.52
C ARG A 193 -13.19 10.14 -6.18
N GLU A 194 -13.82 11.30 -6.03
CA GLU A 194 -13.14 12.56 -5.81
C GLU A 194 -13.61 13.15 -4.48
N PRO A 195 -12.96 12.75 -3.38
CA PRO A 195 -13.38 13.20 -2.06
C PRO A 195 -13.17 14.70 -1.85
N ILE A 196 -14.09 15.29 -1.10
CA ILE A 196 -13.97 16.63 -0.55
C ILE A 196 -13.50 16.48 0.90
N GLY A 197 -12.43 17.18 1.27
CA GLY A 197 -11.86 17.12 2.61
C GLY A 197 -11.50 18.51 3.13
N THR A 198 -10.93 18.53 4.32
CA THR A 198 -10.46 19.73 5.03
C THR A 198 -8.98 20.01 4.77
N GLY A 199 -8.30 19.11 4.05
CA GLY A 199 -6.86 19.10 3.89
C GLY A 199 -6.26 20.26 3.10
N PRO A 200 -4.91 20.36 3.07
CA PRO A 200 -4.18 21.43 2.42
C PRO A 200 -4.29 21.45 0.89
N TYR A 201 -4.74 20.35 0.30
CA TYR A 201 -4.94 20.20 -1.14
C TYR A 201 -6.34 19.66 -1.46
N ALA A 202 -6.77 19.92 -2.69
CA ALA A 202 -7.98 19.37 -3.30
C ALA A 202 -7.66 18.78 -4.67
N ILE A 203 -8.45 17.83 -5.13
CA ILE A 203 -8.28 17.23 -6.46
C ILE A 203 -8.57 18.29 -7.53
N GLU A 204 -7.59 18.56 -8.41
CA GLU A 204 -7.75 19.41 -9.59
C GLU A 204 -8.12 18.57 -10.81
N ASN A 205 -7.45 17.43 -10.99
CA ASN A 205 -7.69 16.53 -12.12
C ASN A 205 -7.18 15.13 -11.85
N TRP A 206 -7.92 14.11 -12.24
CA TRP A 206 -7.47 12.72 -12.22
C TRP A 206 -7.69 12.05 -13.57
N GLU A 207 -6.59 11.88 -14.30
CA GLU A 207 -6.53 11.17 -15.57
C GLU A 207 -6.12 9.72 -15.32
N TYR A 208 -7.09 8.79 -15.36
CA TYR A 208 -6.84 7.37 -15.12
C TYR A 208 -5.71 6.81 -15.98
N GLY A 209 -4.85 6.01 -15.37
CA GLY A 209 -3.70 5.40 -16.03
C GLY A 209 -2.57 6.36 -16.34
N GLN A 210 -2.73 7.66 -16.05
CA GLN A 210 -1.75 8.68 -16.43
C GLN A 210 -1.22 9.46 -15.23
N LYS A 211 -2.07 10.30 -14.60
CA LYS A 211 -1.67 11.16 -13.50
C LYS A 211 -2.83 11.66 -12.66
N LEU A 212 -2.52 12.08 -11.47
CA LEU A 212 -3.41 12.80 -10.56
C LEU A 212 -2.77 14.13 -10.18
N VAL A 213 -3.51 15.21 -10.27
CA VAL A 213 -3.07 16.56 -9.90
C VAL A 213 -3.93 17.07 -8.75
N LEU A 214 -3.27 17.48 -7.69
CA LEU A 214 -3.87 18.18 -6.56
C LEU A 214 -3.49 19.65 -6.64
N ALA A 215 -4.47 20.55 -6.44
CA ALA A 215 -4.26 21.97 -6.27
C ALA A 215 -4.34 22.35 -4.78
N ARG A 216 -3.51 23.31 -4.37
CA ARG A 216 -3.52 23.81 -3.00
C ARG A 216 -4.88 24.38 -2.64
N ASN A 217 -5.42 23.97 -1.48
CA ASN A 217 -6.60 24.54 -0.88
C ASN A 217 -6.28 25.94 -0.32
N ASN A 218 -6.78 26.97 -0.97
CA ASN A 218 -6.48 28.37 -0.56
C ASN A 218 -7.23 28.80 0.73
N THR A 219 -8.21 28.01 1.16
CA THR A 219 -8.98 28.22 2.39
C THR A 219 -8.55 27.29 3.52
N TYR A 220 -7.42 26.59 3.33
CA TYR A 220 -6.89 25.68 4.35
C TYR A 220 -6.67 26.41 5.68
N TRP A 221 -7.14 25.81 6.74
CA TRP A 221 -7.10 26.37 8.10
C TRP A 221 -5.72 26.33 8.75
N GLY A 222 -4.85 25.42 8.30
CA GLY A 222 -3.50 25.25 8.82
C GLY A 222 -2.44 26.04 8.05
N ALA A 223 -1.17 25.64 8.18
CA ALA A 223 -0.08 26.28 7.49
C ALA A 223 -0.20 26.07 5.96
N LYS A 224 -0.03 27.16 5.21
CA LYS A 224 -0.11 27.12 3.75
C LYS A 224 1.00 26.25 3.17
N PRO A 225 0.68 25.21 2.36
CA PRO A 225 1.70 24.39 1.70
C PRO A 225 2.65 25.22 0.79
N ALA A 226 3.90 24.82 0.70
CA ALA A 226 4.89 25.50 -0.11
C ALA A 226 4.57 25.43 -1.61
N PHE A 227 4.15 24.26 -2.08
CA PHE A 227 3.81 24.03 -3.49
C PHE A 227 2.36 24.38 -3.80
N ALA A 228 2.12 24.98 -4.97
CA ALA A 228 0.77 25.29 -5.44
C ALA A 228 0.04 24.05 -5.96
N ARG A 229 0.78 23.05 -6.44
CA ARG A 229 0.29 21.77 -6.93
C ARG A 229 1.14 20.62 -6.46
N ALA A 230 0.53 19.43 -6.38
CA ALA A 230 1.20 18.15 -6.28
C ALA A 230 0.73 17.28 -7.47
N GLU A 231 1.66 16.82 -8.29
CA GLU A 231 1.38 15.92 -9.41
C GLU A 231 1.90 14.53 -9.09
N TYR A 232 1.00 13.54 -9.11
CA TYR A 232 1.30 12.13 -8.90
C TYR A 232 1.28 11.39 -10.22
N GLN A 233 2.34 10.65 -10.49
CA GLN A 233 2.45 9.68 -11.57
C GLN A 233 2.80 8.31 -11.00
N TRP A 234 2.75 7.26 -11.80
CA TRP A 234 3.09 5.91 -11.36
C TRP A 234 3.88 5.14 -12.40
N ARG A 235 4.86 4.38 -11.93
CA ARG A 235 5.68 3.47 -12.70
C ARG A 235 5.96 2.24 -11.83
N SER A 236 5.68 1.03 -12.36
CA SER A 236 5.85 -0.22 -11.61
C SER A 236 7.31 -0.52 -11.28
N GLU A 237 8.21 -0.21 -12.21
CA GLU A 237 9.62 -0.54 -12.08
C GLU A 237 10.39 0.48 -11.24
N GLY A 238 11.08 0.02 -10.16
CA GLY A 238 11.86 0.87 -9.27
C GLY A 238 12.97 1.62 -9.99
N SER A 239 13.70 0.94 -10.86
CA SER A 239 14.77 1.54 -11.67
C SER A 239 14.27 2.68 -12.58
N VAL A 240 13.04 2.58 -13.11
CA VAL A 240 12.43 3.67 -13.89
C VAL A 240 12.11 4.86 -12.98
N ARG A 241 11.56 4.62 -11.77
CA ARG A 241 11.29 5.70 -10.81
C ARG A 241 12.59 6.38 -10.34
N ALA A 242 13.64 5.62 -10.11
CA ALA A 242 14.97 6.15 -9.76
C ALA A 242 15.57 6.98 -10.91
N ALA A 243 15.43 6.51 -12.16
CA ALA A 243 15.87 7.26 -13.34
C ALA A 243 15.14 8.60 -13.50
N MET A 244 13.82 8.65 -13.17
CA MET A 244 13.04 9.90 -13.20
C MET A 244 13.59 10.95 -12.22
N ILE A 245 14.08 10.53 -11.03
CA ILE A 245 14.79 11.42 -10.08
C ILE A 245 16.11 11.92 -10.68
N THR A 246 16.88 11.02 -11.31
CA THR A 246 18.18 11.35 -11.88
C THR A 246 18.08 12.33 -13.06
N ASN A 247 16.99 12.21 -13.84
CA ASN A 247 16.72 13.05 -15.00
C ASN A 247 15.93 14.33 -14.65
N ASP A 248 15.67 14.61 -13.39
CA ASP A 248 14.85 15.74 -12.93
C ASP A 248 13.39 15.72 -13.49
N GLU A 249 12.87 14.54 -13.80
CA GLU A 249 11.48 14.34 -14.24
C GLU A 249 10.50 14.31 -13.07
N THR A 250 10.97 13.96 -11.88
CA THR A 250 10.21 13.92 -10.62
C THR A 250 11.06 14.37 -9.45
N ASP A 251 10.43 14.83 -8.37
CA ASP A 251 11.08 15.32 -7.17
C ASP A 251 11.13 14.29 -6.05
N ILE A 252 10.12 13.40 -6.01
CA ILE A 252 10.02 12.32 -5.03
C ILE A 252 9.66 11.02 -5.76
N ALA A 253 10.40 9.93 -5.44
CA ALA A 253 10.08 8.58 -5.87
C ALA A 253 9.92 7.68 -4.65
N THR A 254 8.80 6.94 -4.57
CA THR A 254 8.49 6.06 -3.44
C THR A 254 8.70 4.58 -3.79
N GLY A 255 8.89 3.74 -2.77
CA GLY A 255 8.95 2.29 -2.93
C GLY A 255 10.15 1.80 -3.76
N LEU A 256 11.30 2.47 -3.65
CA LEU A 256 12.53 2.07 -4.33
C LEU A 256 13.16 0.86 -3.65
N GLY A 257 13.76 -0.01 -4.45
CA GLY A 257 14.60 -1.09 -3.96
C GLY A 257 15.95 -0.57 -3.44
N PRO A 258 16.70 -1.40 -2.70
CA PRO A 258 17.98 -1.00 -2.15
C PRO A 258 19.02 -0.59 -3.20
N GLU A 259 18.92 -1.12 -4.41
CA GLU A 259 19.80 -0.74 -5.53
C GLU A 259 19.43 0.63 -6.11
N ASP A 260 18.13 0.88 -6.24
CA ASP A 260 17.58 2.08 -6.87
C ASP A 260 17.62 3.29 -5.92
N GLY A 261 17.53 3.04 -4.59
CA GLY A 261 17.57 4.07 -3.54
C GLY A 261 18.94 4.24 -2.87
N ALA A 262 20.03 3.68 -3.43
CA ALA A 262 21.36 3.67 -2.79
C ALA A 262 22.17 4.95 -2.97
N GLU A 263 21.72 5.88 -3.79
CA GLU A 263 22.39 7.16 -4.06
C GLU A 263 22.26 8.12 -2.86
N ASP A 264 23.04 9.20 -2.87
CA ASP A 264 23.05 10.24 -1.82
C ASP A 264 21.66 10.86 -1.56
N ARG A 265 20.73 10.73 -2.51
CA ARG A 265 19.33 11.21 -2.40
C ARG A 265 18.37 10.14 -1.84
N GLY A 266 18.84 8.93 -1.56
CA GLY A 266 18.04 7.86 -0.97
C GLY A 266 17.77 8.12 0.51
N VAL A 267 16.52 8.01 0.92
CA VAL A 267 16.09 8.19 2.32
C VAL A 267 15.45 6.87 2.80
N PRO A 268 16.23 6.01 3.45
CA PRO A 268 15.66 4.83 4.10
C PRO A 268 14.89 5.27 5.35
N PHE A 269 13.74 4.64 5.60
CA PHE A 269 12.97 4.88 6.80
C PHE A 269 12.44 3.57 7.37
N GLN A 270 12.30 3.51 8.68
CA GLN A 270 11.62 2.39 9.35
C GLN A 270 10.12 2.55 9.23
N ASN A 271 9.44 1.43 9.05
CA ASN A 271 7.98 1.36 9.09
C ASN A 271 7.53 0.38 10.17
N ASN A 272 6.23 0.32 10.45
CA ASN A 272 5.64 -0.60 11.41
C ASN A 272 5.09 -1.89 10.74
N GLU A 273 5.59 -2.24 9.55
CA GLU A 273 5.20 -3.43 8.83
C GLU A 273 6.18 -4.57 9.08
N THR A 274 5.64 -5.78 9.26
CA THR A 274 6.42 -7.01 9.35
C THR A 274 6.03 -7.94 8.21
N THR A 275 7.01 -8.33 7.40
CA THR A 275 6.84 -9.36 6.37
C THR A 275 6.93 -10.74 7.00
N ALA A 276 5.92 -11.58 6.77
CA ALA A 276 5.85 -12.92 7.35
C ALA A 276 5.14 -13.91 6.41
N LEU A 277 5.27 -15.20 6.72
CA LEU A 277 4.50 -16.27 6.08
C LEU A 277 3.40 -16.74 7.03
N ARG A 278 2.14 -16.49 6.68
CA ARG A 278 1.00 -17.12 7.33
C ARG A 278 0.83 -18.54 6.81
N MET A 279 0.80 -19.51 7.70
CA MET A 279 0.68 -20.94 7.38
C MET A 279 -0.79 -21.38 7.46
N GLN A 280 -1.29 -22.09 6.45
CA GLN A 280 -2.60 -22.75 6.53
C GLN A 280 -2.50 -24.01 7.40
N ALA A 281 -2.57 -23.80 8.72
CA ALA A 281 -2.32 -24.85 9.72
C ALA A 281 -3.41 -25.92 9.83
N THR A 282 -4.54 -25.79 9.12
CA THR A 282 -5.64 -26.78 9.06
C THR A 282 -5.47 -27.80 7.94
N GLU A 283 -4.48 -27.60 7.05
CA GLU A 283 -4.22 -28.46 5.89
C GLU A 283 -2.87 -29.17 6.01
N ALA A 284 -2.89 -30.51 5.86
CA ALA A 284 -1.67 -31.30 5.87
C ALA A 284 -0.77 -30.95 4.65
N PRO A 285 0.57 -30.87 4.80
CA PRO A 285 1.36 -31.28 5.96
C PRO A 285 1.49 -30.21 7.05
N LEU A 286 0.95 -29.00 6.86
CA LEU A 286 1.11 -27.87 7.80
C LEU A 286 0.29 -28.05 9.10
N THR A 287 -0.56 -29.07 9.21
CA THR A 287 -1.19 -29.48 10.48
C THR A 287 -0.18 -29.98 11.51
N ASP A 288 0.94 -30.58 11.06
CA ASP A 288 1.98 -31.09 11.93
C ASP A 288 2.91 -29.96 12.40
N ILE A 289 3.08 -29.86 13.71
CA ILE A 289 3.91 -28.79 14.30
C ILE A 289 5.38 -28.89 13.89
N ARG A 290 5.90 -30.11 13.66
CA ARG A 290 7.27 -30.33 13.23
C ARG A 290 7.54 -29.72 11.86
N VAL A 291 6.56 -29.82 10.94
CA VAL A 291 6.64 -29.20 9.62
C VAL A 291 6.65 -27.66 9.75
N ARG A 292 5.78 -27.09 10.60
CA ARG A 292 5.79 -25.64 10.84
C ARG A 292 7.08 -25.15 11.49
N GLN A 293 7.64 -25.92 12.42
CA GLN A 293 8.95 -25.63 13.01
C GLN A 293 10.08 -25.73 11.97
N ALA A 294 10.03 -26.76 11.10
CA ALA A 294 11.01 -26.93 10.04
C ALA A 294 11.03 -25.73 9.08
N VAL A 295 9.86 -25.21 8.69
CA VAL A 295 9.73 -23.98 7.91
C VAL A 295 10.44 -22.80 8.61
N ASN A 296 10.26 -22.65 9.94
CA ASN A 296 10.92 -21.58 10.69
C ASN A 296 12.45 -21.75 10.77
N TYR A 297 12.95 -22.96 10.96
CA TYR A 297 14.40 -23.26 11.00
C TYR A 297 15.06 -23.12 9.62
N ALA A 298 14.31 -23.36 8.52
CA ALA A 298 14.84 -23.27 7.16
C ALA A 298 15.11 -21.84 6.73
N VAL A 299 14.32 -20.87 7.18
CA VAL A 299 14.41 -19.48 6.71
C VAL A 299 15.62 -18.76 7.24
N ASN A 300 16.55 -18.40 6.37
CA ASN A 300 17.72 -17.57 6.68
C ASN A 300 17.38 -16.08 6.65
N ARG A 301 16.65 -15.59 7.66
CA ARG A 301 16.18 -14.20 7.73
C ARG A 301 17.30 -13.18 7.58
N THR A 302 18.39 -13.37 8.30
CA THR A 302 19.57 -12.49 8.24
C THR A 302 20.22 -12.52 6.86
N GLY A 303 20.32 -13.72 6.25
CA GLY A 303 20.85 -13.89 4.90
C GLY A 303 20.01 -13.17 3.85
N ILE A 304 18.67 -13.28 3.93
CA ILE A 304 17.73 -12.62 3.04
C ILE A 304 17.87 -11.09 3.16
N VAL A 305 17.84 -10.54 4.38
CA VAL A 305 17.98 -9.09 4.62
C VAL A 305 19.32 -8.58 4.07
N LYS A 306 20.41 -9.30 4.32
CA LYS A 306 21.76 -8.91 3.84
C LYS A 306 21.88 -8.98 2.32
N ALA A 307 21.42 -10.08 1.71
CA ALA A 307 21.63 -10.34 0.29
C ALA A 307 20.68 -9.57 -0.62
N LEU A 308 19.39 -9.50 -0.28
CA LEU A 308 18.37 -8.87 -1.11
C LEU A 308 18.11 -7.41 -0.76
N PHE A 309 18.30 -7.02 0.49
CA PHE A 309 17.96 -5.69 0.97
C PHE A 309 19.17 -4.87 1.44
N ARG A 310 20.42 -5.35 1.16
CA ARG A 310 21.67 -4.66 1.55
C ARG A 310 21.76 -4.33 3.05
N GLY A 311 21.07 -5.09 3.89
CA GLY A 311 20.98 -4.86 5.32
C GLY A 311 19.96 -3.77 5.72
N LEU A 312 19.18 -3.25 4.79
CA LEU A 312 18.06 -2.35 5.08
C LEU A 312 16.85 -3.18 5.52
N GLY A 313 16.54 -3.14 6.80
CA GLY A 313 15.50 -3.90 7.45
C GLY A 313 16.04 -4.80 8.55
N ASP A 314 15.17 -5.20 9.46
CA ASP A 314 15.51 -6.01 10.63
C ASP A 314 14.90 -7.40 10.54
N PRO A 315 15.69 -8.49 10.77
CA PRO A 315 15.12 -9.82 10.91
C PRO A 315 14.12 -9.87 12.07
N ALA A 316 12.87 -10.28 11.79
CA ALA A 316 11.80 -10.26 12.78
C ALA A 316 11.65 -11.59 13.53
N SER A 317 11.49 -11.53 14.85
CA SER A 317 11.13 -12.68 15.72
C SER A 317 9.62 -12.82 15.94
N GLN A 318 8.85 -11.77 15.63
CA GLN A 318 7.42 -11.66 15.88
C GLN A 318 6.76 -10.72 14.84
N LEU A 319 5.41 -10.73 14.76
CA LEU A 319 4.67 -9.84 13.86
C LEU A 319 4.60 -8.38 14.35
N ILE A 320 4.84 -8.17 15.63
CA ILE A 320 4.79 -6.86 16.27
C ILE A 320 6.21 -6.29 16.28
N PRO A 321 6.52 -5.23 15.47
CA PRO A 321 7.85 -4.66 15.43
C PRO A 321 8.15 -3.77 16.63
N SER A 322 9.42 -3.43 16.83
CA SER A 322 9.84 -2.47 17.85
C SER A 322 9.14 -1.11 17.62
N GLY A 323 8.74 -0.45 18.72
CA GLY A 323 7.97 0.81 18.63
C GLY A 323 6.45 0.63 18.58
N VAL A 324 5.95 -0.60 18.49
CA VAL A 324 4.52 -0.92 18.62
C VAL A 324 4.24 -1.45 20.04
N VAL A 325 3.19 -0.97 20.67
CA VAL A 325 2.76 -1.43 22.00
C VAL A 325 2.50 -2.94 21.96
N GLY A 326 3.09 -3.69 22.90
CA GLY A 326 3.01 -5.15 22.93
C GLY A 326 4.20 -5.86 22.26
N TYR A 327 5.19 -5.11 21.74
CA TYR A 327 6.46 -5.70 21.33
C TYR A 327 7.15 -6.38 22.50
N ASN A 328 7.57 -7.63 22.32
CA ASN A 328 8.32 -8.38 23.33
C ASN A 328 9.80 -8.46 22.93
N ALA A 329 10.64 -7.68 23.60
CA ALA A 329 12.07 -7.63 23.35
C ALA A 329 12.82 -8.92 23.75
N ASP A 330 12.21 -9.79 24.59
CA ASP A 330 12.83 -11.04 25.03
C ASP A 330 12.67 -12.19 24.02
N LEU A 331 11.81 -12.03 23.01
CA LEU A 331 11.64 -13.03 21.97
C LEU A 331 12.86 -13.10 21.06
N GLN A 332 13.53 -14.24 21.11
CA GLN A 332 14.68 -14.49 20.28
C GLN A 332 14.28 -14.85 18.86
N LEU A 333 15.10 -14.43 17.90
CA LEU A 333 14.97 -14.83 16.51
C LEU A 333 15.10 -16.35 16.36
N TRP A 334 14.22 -16.96 15.58
CA TRP A 334 14.37 -18.37 15.23
C TRP A 334 15.73 -18.58 14.55
N PRO A 335 16.58 -19.52 15.06
CA PRO A 335 17.87 -19.77 14.44
C PRO A 335 17.69 -20.42 13.06
N HIS A 336 18.56 -20.06 12.12
CA HIS A 336 18.67 -20.76 10.85
C HIS A 336 19.42 -22.07 11.07
N ASP A 337 18.73 -23.20 11.00
CA ASP A 337 19.28 -24.55 11.21
C ASP A 337 18.65 -25.55 10.23
N VAL A 338 19.27 -25.66 9.04
CA VAL A 338 18.85 -26.55 7.96
C VAL A 338 18.87 -28.02 8.39
N GLN A 339 19.83 -28.43 9.24
CA GLN A 339 19.93 -29.82 9.67
C GLN A 339 18.77 -30.19 10.61
N ARG A 340 18.44 -29.30 11.54
CA ARG A 340 17.27 -29.48 12.41
C ARG A 340 15.97 -29.48 11.61
N ALA A 341 15.86 -28.60 10.62
CA ALA A 341 14.69 -28.57 9.73
C ALA A 341 14.53 -29.88 8.96
N LYS A 342 15.60 -30.41 8.35
CA LYS A 342 15.60 -31.71 7.64
C LYS A 342 15.21 -32.87 8.57
N GLN A 343 15.72 -32.87 9.80
CA GLN A 343 15.39 -33.87 10.80
C GLN A 343 13.88 -33.85 11.12
N LEU A 344 13.29 -32.69 11.38
CA LEU A 344 11.87 -32.53 11.68
C LEU A 344 10.96 -32.99 10.54
N VAL A 345 11.32 -32.68 9.28
CA VAL A 345 10.58 -33.16 8.11
C VAL A 345 10.66 -34.67 7.98
N ALA A 346 11.85 -35.25 8.22
CA ALA A 346 12.05 -36.71 8.16
C ALA A 346 11.27 -37.44 9.26
N GLU A 347 11.26 -36.91 10.50
CA GLU A 347 10.47 -37.45 11.63
C GLU A 347 8.96 -37.40 11.28
N ALA A 348 8.47 -36.28 10.76
CA ALA A 348 7.07 -36.14 10.35
C ALA A 348 6.71 -37.15 9.23
N LYS A 349 7.59 -37.31 8.23
CA LYS A 349 7.40 -38.27 7.14
C LYS A 349 7.36 -39.71 7.65
N ALA A 350 8.22 -40.08 8.60
CA ALA A 350 8.24 -41.41 9.18
C ALA A 350 6.93 -41.74 9.93
N ASP A 351 6.28 -40.75 10.50
CA ASP A 351 4.97 -40.86 11.16
C ASP A 351 3.78 -40.75 10.19
N GLY A 352 4.02 -40.76 8.88
CA GLY A 352 2.98 -40.77 7.85
C GLY A 352 2.43 -39.39 7.46
N VAL A 353 3.06 -38.31 7.90
CA VAL A 353 2.65 -36.96 7.45
C VAL A 353 2.99 -36.80 5.97
N PRO A 354 2.05 -36.34 5.11
CA PRO A 354 2.27 -36.26 3.65
C PRO A 354 3.14 -35.04 3.28
N VAL A 355 4.41 -35.03 3.68
CA VAL A 355 5.36 -33.93 3.47
C VAL A 355 5.66 -33.68 1.99
N ASP A 356 5.44 -34.70 1.13
CA ASP A 356 5.61 -34.59 -0.33
C ASP A 356 4.40 -33.88 -1.02
N ARG A 357 3.29 -33.67 -0.29
CA ARG A 357 2.13 -32.93 -0.82
C ARG A 357 2.55 -31.50 -1.16
N GLN A 358 2.16 -31.04 -2.35
CA GLN A 358 2.52 -29.70 -2.81
C GLN A 358 1.93 -28.62 -1.88
N ILE A 359 2.77 -27.72 -1.40
CA ILE A 359 2.44 -26.51 -0.65
C ILE A 359 2.54 -25.32 -1.61
N ARG A 360 1.53 -24.49 -1.68
CA ARG A 360 1.54 -23.26 -2.48
C ARG A 360 2.21 -22.13 -1.67
N LEU A 361 3.22 -21.47 -2.22
CA LEU A 361 3.80 -20.26 -1.67
C LEU A 361 3.19 -19.07 -2.41
N ILE A 362 2.16 -18.49 -1.81
CA ILE A 362 1.35 -17.42 -2.39
C ILE A 362 1.96 -16.07 -2.03
N ALA A 363 2.20 -15.22 -3.03
CA ALA A 363 2.66 -13.86 -2.85
C ALA A 363 1.99 -12.92 -3.88
N ARG A 364 1.99 -11.63 -3.58
CA ARG A 364 1.41 -10.61 -4.46
C ARG A 364 2.51 -9.96 -5.29
N THR A 365 2.26 -9.80 -6.59
CA THR A 365 3.12 -9.01 -7.47
C THR A 365 3.25 -7.58 -6.95
N ALA A 366 4.47 -7.05 -6.92
CA ALA A 366 4.80 -5.72 -6.41
C ALA A 366 4.39 -5.46 -4.94
N GLN A 367 4.34 -6.50 -4.11
CA GLN A 367 4.01 -6.38 -2.69
C GLN A 367 5.04 -5.54 -1.94
N PHE A 368 6.31 -5.78 -2.20
CA PHE A 368 7.46 -4.98 -1.76
C PHE A 368 8.62 -5.15 -2.76
N PRO A 369 9.64 -4.30 -2.72
CA PRO A 369 10.83 -4.49 -3.56
C PRO A 369 11.46 -5.86 -3.35
N LYS A 370 11.90 -6.54 -4.43
CA LYS A 370 12.52 -7.88 -4.36
C LYS A 370 11.59 -9.02 -3.91
N ILE A 371 10.28 -8.85 -4.03
CA ILE A 371 9.34 -9.93 -3.66
C ILE A 371 9.58 -11.22 -4.47
N SER A 372 9.85 -11.12 -5.78
CA SER A 372 10.10 -12.29 -6.63
C SER A 372 11.32 -13.05 -6.18
N GLU A 373 12.44 -12.37 -5.99
CA GLU A 373 13.68 -12.97 -5.50
C GLU A 373 13.51 -13.53 -4.07
N THR A 374 12.73 -12.86 -3.22
CA THR A 374 12.46 -13.35 -1.86
C THR A 374 11.71 -14.68 -1.88
N VAL A 375 10.66 -14.83 -2.69
CA VAL A 375 9.93 -16.11 -2.75
C VAL A 375 10.71 -17.22 -3.42
N GLU A 376 11.60 -16.91 -4.36
CA GLU A 376 12.52 -17.88 -4.97
C GLU A 376 13.53 -18.41 -3.95
N VAL A 377 14.12 -17.55 -3.12
CA VAL A 377 14.99 -17.95 -2.02
C VAL A 377 14.25 -18.84 -1.05
N LEU A 378 13.05 -18.44 -0.60
CA LEU A 378 12.23 -19.23 0.32
C LEU A 378 11.83 -20.59 -0.28
N GLN A 379 11.45 -20.65 -1.56
CA GLN A 379 11.17 -21.92 -2.23
C GLN A 379 12.39 -22.84 -2.24
N SER A 380 13.57 -22.28 -2.51
CA SER A 380 14.84 -23.04 -2.51
C SER A 380 15.14 -23.60 -1.12
N GLU A 381 15.03 -22.78 -0.06
CA GLU A 381 15.24 -23.18 1.34
C GLU A 381 14.27 -24.27 1.78
N PHE A 382 12.99 -24.17 1.41
CA PHE A 382 11.98 -25.18 1.74
C PHE A 382 12.17 -26.48 0.94
N THR A 383 12.61 -26.38 -0.30
CA THR A 383 12.95 -27.56 -1.13
C THR A 383 14.16 -28.28 -0.57
N GLU A 384 15.16 -27.55 -0.09
CA GLU A 384 16.36 -28.11 0.53
C GLU A 384 16.05 -28.97 1.76
N ILE A 385 15.03 -28.62 2.54
CA ILE A 385 14.63 -29.41 3.71
C ILE A 385 13.65 -30.55 3.38
N GLY A 386 13.32 -30.76 2.11
CA GLY A 386 12.47 -31.87 1.63
C GLY A 386 10.98 -31.59 1.54
N LEU A 387 10.56 -30.32 1.53
CA LEU A 387 9.19 -29.93 1.26
C LEU A 387 8.96 -29.64 -0.24
N ASN A 388 7.78 -29.98 -0.74
CA ASN A 388 7.39 -29.70 -2.12
C ASN A 388 6.65 -28.34 -2.19
N VAL A 389 7.37 -27.26 -2.46
CA VAL A 389 6.82 -25.89 -2.46
C VAL A 389 6.78 -25.33 -3.89
N LYS A 390 5.65 -24.72 -4.28
CA LYS A 390 5.45 -24.07 -5.56
C LYS A 390 5.04 -22.61 -5.37
N ILE A 391 5.78 -21.70 -6.01
CA ILE A 391 5.47 -20.27 -6.02
C ILE A 391 4.19 -20.02 -6.84
N GLU A 392 3.34 -19.16 -6.31
CA GLU A 392 2.14 -18.65 -6.99
C GLU A 392 2.03 -17.14 -6.77
N MET A 393 2.38 -16.39 -7.82
CA MET A 393 2.24 -14.94 -7.81
C MET A 393 0.82 -14.53 -8.21
N MET A 394 0.21 -13.64 -7.46
CA MET A 394 -1.14 -13.14 -7.68
C MET A 394 -1.15 -11.62 -7.80
N ASP A 395 -2.23 -11.08 -8.36
CA ASP A 395 -2.55 -9.66 -8.21
C ASP A 395 -3.11 -9.34 -6.81
N THR A 396 -3.37 -8.07 -6.54
CA THR A 396 -3.88 -7.62 -5.24
C THR A 396 -5.22 -8.26 -4.90
N ALA A 397 -6.15 -8.32 -5.85
CA ALA A 397 -7.49 -8.85 -5.62
C ALA A 397 -7.46 -10.36 -5.32
N GLY A 398 -6.65 -11.11 -6.05
CA GLY A 398 -6.46 -12.55 -5.82
C GLY A 398 -5.85 -12.86 -4.47
N GLN A 399 -4.82 -12.11 -4.06
CA GLN A 399 -4.15 -12.33 -2.78
C GLN A 399 -5.02 -11.93 -1.59
N LEU A 400 -5.81 -10.85 -1.70
CA LEU A 400 -6.72 -10.41 -0.64
C LEU A 400 -7.77 -11.47 -0.27
N GLN A 401 -8.22 -12.32 -1.19
CA GLN A 401 -9.14 -13.43 -0.89
C GLN A 401 -8.54 -14.42 0.12
N TYR A 402 -7.20 -14.56 0.15
CA TYR A 402 -6.52 -15.41 1.13
C TYR A 402 -6.18 -14.66 2.42
N GLN A 403 -6.17 -13.35 2.41
CA GLN A 403 -5.79 -12.51 3.55
C GLN A 403 -6.98 -12.13 4.42
N LEU A 404 -8.12 -11.84 3.81
CA LEU A 404 -9.33 -11.37 4.49
C LEU A 404 -10.26 -12.54 4.84
N ARG A 405 -11.04 -12.37 5.93
CA ARG A 405 -12.09 -13.32 6.31
C ARG A 405 -13.39 -13.04 5.52
N PRO A 406 -14.20 -14.07 5.19
CA PRO A 406 -13.92 -15.49 5.44
C PRO A 406 -12.83 -16.04 4.51
N PHE A 407 -11.91 -16.83 5.07
CA PHE A 407 -10.85 -17.45 4.27
C PHE A 407 -11.43 -18.48 3.30
N PRO A 408 -10.84 -18.63 2.09
CA PRO A 408 -11.34 -19.59 1.12
C PRO A 408 -11.15 -21.03 1.63
N GLU A 409 -12.20 -21.85 1.47
CA GLU A 409 -12.19 -23.25 1.86
C GLU A 409 -11.61 -24.15 0.76
N ASN A 410 -11.15 -25.35 1.14
CA ASN A 410 -10.68 -26.39 0.22
C ASN A 410 -9.53 -25.97 -0.71
N THR A 411 -8.69 -25.05 -0.27
CA THR A 411 -7.58 -24.51 -1.06
C THR A 411 -6.32 -25.39 -1.05
N GLY A 412 -6.28 -26.42 -0.18
CA GLY A 412 -5.07 -27.17 0.12
C GLY A 412 -4.06 -26.38 0.96
N PRO A 413 -2.88 -26.94 1.26
CA PRO A 413 -1.89 -26.30 2.09
C PRO A 413 -1.24 -25.12 1.34
N TYR A 414 -1.11 -23.98 2.04
CA TYR A 414 -0.39 -22.83 1.53
C TYR A 414 0.37 -22.07 2.63
N LEU A 415 1.42 -21.38 2.18
CA LEU A 415 2.12 -20.34 2.90
C LEU A 415 1.78 -19.03 2.19
N LEU A 416 1.15 -18.09 2.89
CA LEU A 416 0.77 -16.79 2.34
C LEU A 416 1.78 -15.74 2.80
N MET A 417 2.45 -15.09 1.85
CA MET A 417 3.28 -13.93 2.13
C MET A 417 2.38 -12.76 2.52
N ILE A 418 2.56 -12.25 3.72
CA ILE A 418 1.85 -11.08 4.24
C ILE A 418 2.84 -9.97 4.55
N MET A 419 2.42 -8.74 4.34
CA MET A 419 2.99 -7.55 4.98
C MET A 419 1.95 -7.11 6.01
N HIS A 420 2.27 -7.34 7.27
CA HIS A 420 1.37 -6.99 8.35
C HIS A 420 1.77 -5.64 8.91
N GLY A 421 0.96 -4.64 8.68
CA GLY A 421 1.11 -3.31 9.24
C GLY A 421 0.43 -3.23 10.61
N ASN A 422 1.18 -2.83 11.62
CA ASN A 422 0.63 -2.52 12.94
C ASN A 422 0.14 -1.06 12.97
N GLN A 423 -0.81 -0.76 12.11
CA GLN A 423 -1.26 0.60 11.84
C GLN A 423 -1.83 1.29 13.08
N ALA A 424 -2.54 0.53 13.91
CA ALA A 424 -3.03 1.04 15.18
C ALA A 424 -1.92 1.33 16.21
N GLY A 425 -0.66 0.90 15.96
CA GLY A 425 0.43 1.07 16.91
C GLY A 425 0.30 0.23 18.18
N ASP A 426 -0.55 -0.80 18.15
CA ASP A 426 -0.89 -1.68 19.26
C ASP A 426 -1.01 -3.13 18.80
N ALA A 427 -0.53 -4.06 19.60
CA ALA A 427 -0.56 -5.50 19.32
C ALA A 427 -1.99 -6.07 19.26
N ALA A 428 -2.99 -5.43 19.84
CA ALA A 428 -4.38 -5.88 19.80
C ALA A 428 -4.83 -6.10 18.36
N PHE A 429 -4.48 -5.19 17.44
CA PHE A 429 -4.76 -5.33 16.00
C PHE A 429 -4.19 -6.64 15.42
N THR A 430 -2.93 -6.97 15.74
CA THR A 430 -2.30 -8.23 15.32
C THR A 430 -2.97 -9.44 15.94
N MET A 431 -3.35 -9.36 17.21
CA MET A 431 -4.04 -10.44 17.91
C MET A 431 -5.40 -10.74 17.29
N ASP A 432 -6.20 -9.71 17.03
CA ASP A 432 -7.53 -9.86 16.39
C ASP A 432 -7.43 -10.46 14.99
N GLN A 433 -6.47 -10.00 14.19
CA GLN A 433 -6.34 -10.43 12.80
C GLN A 433 -5.80 -11.87 12.66
N TYR A 434 -4.89 -12.31 13.54
CA TYR A 434 -4.13 -13.54 13.30
C TYR A 434 -4.13 -14.55 14.46
N MET A 435 -4.47 -14.14 15.68
CA MET A 435 -4.33 -14.99 16.88
C MET A 435 -5.66 -15.36 17.51
N LEU A 436 -6.70 -14.53 17.36
CA LEU A 436 -8.03 -14.80 17.88
C LEU A 436 -8.92 -15.40 16.77
N SER A 437 -9.62 -16.49 17.07
CA SER A 437 -10.54 -17.21 16.17
C SER A 437 -11.98 -16.81 16.43
#